data_74aec15ec8ed82259560e7e44b6c92a2
#
_entry.id   74aec15ec8ed82259560e7e44b6c92a2
#
_cell.length_a   1.000
_cell.length_b   1.000
_cell.length_c   1.000
_cell.angle_alpha   90.00
_cell.angle_beta   90.00
_cell.angle_gamma   90.00
#
_symmetry.space_group_name_H-M   'P 1'
#
loop_
_entity.id
_entity.type
_entity.pdbx_description
1 polymer ?
#
loop_
_entity_poly.entity_id
_entity_poly.type
_entity_poly.pdbx_seq_one_letter_code
_entity_poly.pdbx_strand_id
1 'polypeptide(L)'
;LIRGGSVIDTRGRHRVRSIVTDRGGFEELIACDAVAMSGGWSPVIHLACQRGGRPVWSDALQAFLAPDVGPGLAMAGASAGHYRLSECFGDGARKAIALVESLGGHVAGFVPPAVGDEVDPSFTALWHVPGAKSKAFVDFQNDVHTKDLGLAVREGFGHVEHAKRYTTSGMATDQGKLGNINATGILAAMRGISPADVGMTTFRPFYTPVSFGALAGTS
;
A
#
# COMPACT_ATOMS: atom_id res chain seq x y z
N LEU A 1 -17.87 -4.90 -18.83
CA LEU A 1 -17.02 -5.34 -17.72
C LEU A 1 -16.18 -6.54 -18.17
N ILE A 2 -14.85 -6.40 -18.12
CA ILE A 2 -13.90 -7.48 -18.46
C ILE A 2 -13.36 -8.02 -17.12
N ARG A 3 -13.85 -9.17 -16.69
CA ARG A 3 -13.36 -9.83 -15.47
C ARG A 3 -12.16 -10.72 -15.79
N GLY A 4 -11.15 -10.69 -14.95
CA GLY A 4 -9.92 -11.47 -15.10
C GLY A 4 -9.01 -10.98 -16.24
N GLY A 5 -9.26 -9.78 -16.76
CA GLY A 5 -8.40 -9.12 -17.73
C GLY A 5 -7.44 -8.14 -17.06
N SER A 6 -6.30 -7.93 -17.71
CA SER A 6 -5.28 -6.96 -17.28
C SER A 6 -4.91 -6.03 -18.42
N VAL A 7 -4.57 -4.78 -18.09
CA VAL A 7 -4.00 -3.84 -19.07
C VAL A 7 -2.51 -4.15 -19.20
N ILE A 8 -2.10 -4.57 -20.41
CA ILE A 8 -0.71 -4.97 -20.69
C ILE A 8 0.09 -3.92 -21.45
N ASP A 9 -0.59 -2.97 -22.09
CA ASP A 9 0.07 -1.90 -22.84
C ASP A 9 -0.85 -0.68 -22.99
N THR A 10 -0.27 0.46 -23.33
CA THR A 10 -0.97 1.68 -23.69
C THR A 10 -0.47 2.20 -25.04
N ARG A 11 -1.36 2.83 -25.83
CA ARG A 11 -1.04 3.42 -27.10
C ARG A 11 -1.25 4.93 -27.07
N GLY A 12 -0.35 5.64 -27.72
CA GLY A 12 -0.35 7.10 -27.83
C GLY A 12 1.06 7.66 -27.62
N ARG A 13 1.28 8.90 -28.05
CA ARG A 13 2.60 9.55 -27.91
C ARG A 13 2.57 10.64 -26.84
N HIS A 14 1.68 11.62 -26.96
CA HIS A 14 1.55 12.73 -26.03
C HIS A 14 0.42 12.53 -25.02
N ARG A 15 -0.50 11.63 -25.32
CA ARG A 15 -1.63 11.24 -24.48
C ARG A 15 -2.04 9.80 -24.81
N VAL A 16 -2.71 9.14 -23.89
CA VAL A 16 -3.33 7.84 -24.14
C VAL A 16 -4.38 7.99 -25.23
N ARG A 17 -4.41 7.04 -26.17
CA ARG A 17 -5.44 6.92 -27.22
C ARG A 17 -6.15 5.58 -27.18
N SER A 18 -5.50 4.57 -26.62
CA SER A 18 -6.08 3.25 -26.38
C SER A 18 -5.24 2.49 -25.36
N ILE A 19 -5.86 1.45 -24.80
CA ILE A 19 -5.19 0.44 -23.99
C ILE A 19 -5.24 -0.90 -24.71
N VAL A 20 -4.29 -1.76 -24.42
CA VAL A 20 -4.32 -3.17 -24.78
C VAL A 20 -4.61 -3.96 -23.52
N THR A 21 -5.70 -4.71 -23.54
CA THR A 21 -6.05 -5.63 -22.46
C THR A 21 -5.70 -7.06 -22.86
N ASP A 22 -5.27 -7.88 -21.92
CA ASP A 22 -5.13 -9.33 -22.09
C ASP A 22 -6.07 -10.06 -21.13
N ARG A 23 -6.72 -11.07 -21.65
CA ARG A 23 -7.56 -11.98 -20.87
C ARG A 23 -7.25 -13.41 -21.29
N GLY A 24 -6.32 -14.02 -20.57
CA GLY A 24 -5.95 -15.41 -20.84
C GLY A 24 -5.36 -15.66 -22.22
N GLY A 25 -4.57 -14.71 -22.75
CA GLY A 25 -3.95 -14.77 -24.07
C GLY A 25 -4.77 -14.12 -25.19
N PHE A 26 -5.97 -13.62 -24.90
CA PHE A 26 -6.77 -12.85 -25.85
C PHE A 26 -6.54 -11.36 -25.64
N GLU A 27 -5.82 -10.74 -26.59
CA GLU A 27 -5.55 -9.29 -26.56
C GLU A 27 -6.68 -8.52 -27.25
N GLU A 28 -7.15 -7.44 -26.62
CA GLU A 28 -8.14 -6.52 -27.15
C GLU A 28 -7.63 -5.08 -27.07
N LEU A 29 -7.82 -4.32 -28.15
CA LEU A 29 -7.53 -2.89 -28.21
C LEU A 29 -8.78 -2.08 -27.89
N ILE A 30 -8.75 -1.32 -26.81
CA ILE A 30 -9.86 -0.47 -26.37
C ILE A 30 -9.47 0.98 -26.52
N ALA A 31 -10.22 1.74 -27.35
CA ALA A 31 -10.00 3.17 -27.51
C ALA A 31 -10.40 3.94 -26.24
N CYS A 32 -9.51 4.81 -25.76
CA CYS A 32 -9.75 5.68 -24.62
C CYS A 32 -8.80 6.88 -24.66
N ASP A 33 -9.16 7.95 -23.98
CA ASP A 33 -8.34 9.16 -23.81
C ASP A 33 -7.85 9.34 -22.39
N ALA A 34 -8.36 8.53 -21.46
CA ALA A 34 -7.91 8.47 -20.07
C ALA A 34 -7.99 7.04 -19.52
N VAL A 35 -7.15 6.71 -18.55
CA VAL A 35 -7.16 5.46 -17.80
C VAL A 35 -7.16 5.78 -16.32
N ALA A 36 -8.24 5.44 -15.62
CA ALA A 36 -8.30 5.50 -14.17
C ALA A 36 -7.84 4.17 -13.59
N MET A 37 -6.92 4.22 -12.63
CA MET A 37 -6.35 3.04 -12.00
C MET A 37 -6.69 3.00 -10.52
N SER A 38 -7.08 1.83 -10.03
CA SER A 38 -7.23 1.54 -8.60
C SER A 38 -6.58 0.19 -8.31
N GLY A 39 -5.41 0.22 -7.68
CA GLY A 39 -4.60 -0.97 -7.39
C GLY A 39 -4.96 -1.67 -6.09
N GLY A 40 -5.98 -1.21 -5.39
CA GLY A 40 -6.38 -1.73 -4.08
C GLY A 40 -5.95 -0.84 -2.91
N TRP A 41 -5.99 -1.40 -1.72
CA TRP A 41 -5.80 -0.69 -0.46
C TRP A 41 -4.67 -1.33 0.34
N SER A 42 -3.88 -0.51 1.02
CA SER A 42 -2.88 -0.96 1.98
C SER A 42 -3.09 -0.22 3.30
N PRO A 43 -3.00 -0.90 4.45
CA PRO A 43 -3.13 -0.25 5.75
C PRO A 43 -2.10 0.85 5.94
N VAL A 44 -2.51 1.99 6.50
CA VAL A 44 -1.61 3.10 6.84
C VAL A 44 -1.02 2.84 8.22
N ILE A 45 0.17 2.26 8.27
CA ILE A 45 0.82 1.77 9.49
C ILE A 45 2.04 2.60 9.93
N HIS A 46 2.32 3.70 9.23
CA HIS A 46 3.55 4.49 9.39
C HIS A 46 3.79 4.96 10.83
N LEU A 47 2.76 5.53 11.48
CA LEU A 47 2.89 6.05 12.85
C LEU A 47 3.19 4.95 13.86
N ALA A 48 2.57 3.78 13.71
CA ALA A 48 2.85 2.63 14.54
C ALA A 48 4.30 2.14 14.36
N CYS A 49 4.76 2.05 13.11
CA CYS A 49 6.12 1.63 12.81
C CYS A 49 7.18 2.65 13.25
N GLN A 50 6.89 3.95 13.17
CA GLN A 50 7.79 5.01 13.69
C GLN A 50 8.00 4.91 15.20
N ARG A 51 7.06 4.30 15.93
CA ARG A 51 7.19 4.01 17.36
C ARG A 51 8.09 2.81 17.68
N GLY A 52 8.65 2.16 16.67
CA GLY A 52 9.64 1.09 16.81
C GLY A 52 9.13 -0.32 16.58
N GLY A 53 7.84 -0.49 16.32
CA GLY A 53 7.26 -1.79 15.98
C GLY A 53 7.58 -2.24 14.55
N ARG A 54 7.68 -3.55 14.33
CA ARG A 54 7.84 -4.13 12.99
C ARG A 54 6.49 -4.57 12.44
N PRO A 55 6.15 -4.21 11.19
CA PRO A 55 4.91 -4.62 10.56
C PRO A 55 4.86 -6.15 10.40
N VAL A 56 3.65 -6.69 10.49
CA VAL A 56 3.38 -8.12 10.36
C VAL A 56 2.64 -8.37 9.06
N TRP A 57 3.11 -9.32 8.26
CA TRP A 57 2.45 -9.70 7.01
C TRP A 57 1.18 -10.50 7.27
N SER A 58 0.13 -10.19 6.52
CA SER A 58 -1.14 -10.93 6.49
C SER A 58 -1.37 -11.51 5.09
N ASP A 59 -1.32 -12.85 4.98
CA ASP A 59 -1.62 -13.52 3.72
C ASP A 59 -3.08 -13.33 3.29
N ALA A 60 -3.99 -13.26 4.24
CA ALA A 60 -5.41 -13.06 3.96
C ALA A 60 -5.70 -11.69 3.34
N LEU A 61 -4.97 -10.66 3.77
CA LEU A 61 -5.14 -9.28 3.30
C LEU A 61 -4.13 -8.89 2.22
N GLN A 62 -3.13 -9.73 1.97
CA GLN A 62 -2.00 -9.43 1.07
C GLN A 62 -1.36 -8.06 1.39
N ALA A 63 -1.22 -7.77 2.68
CA ALA A 63 -0.75 -6.48 3.19
C ALA A 63 -0.01 -6.62 4.53
N PHE A 64 0.78 -5.62 4.87
CA PHE A 64 1.37 -5.51 6.19
C PHE A 64 0.42 -4.80 7.16
N LEU A 65 0.26 -5.37 8.33
CA LEU A 65 -0.50 -4.82 9.45
C LEU A 65 0.43 -4.11 10.43
N ALA A 66 -0.15 -3.17 11.17
CA ALA A 66 0.55 -2.48 12.23
C ALA A 66 0.97 -3.46 13.34
N PRO A 67 2.17 -3.30 13.89
CA PRO A 67 2.58 -4.03 15.08
C PRO A 67 1.79 -3.55 16.30
N ASP A 68 1.78 -4.36 17.36
CA ASP A 68 1.43 -3.87 18.68
C ASP A 68 2.54 -2.93 19.17
N VAL A 69 2.17 -1.70 19.49
CA VAL A 69 3.10 -0.64 19.90
C VAL A 69 2.90 -0.24 21.38
N GLY A 70 2.10 -1.00 22.10
CA GLY A 70 1.82 -0.77 23.52
C GLY A 70 0.90 0.45 23.78
N PRO A 71 0.80 0.88 25.03
CA PRO A 71 -0.18 1.86 25.46
C PRO A 71 0.02 3.25 24.81
N GLY A 72 -1.08 4.00 24.67
CA GLY A 72 -1.09 5.37 24.16
C GLY A 72 -1.19 5.50 22.64
N LEU A 73 -1.22 4.40 21.88
CA LEU A 73 -1.51 4.38 20.46
C LEU A 73 -2.37 3.15 20.14
N ALA A 74 -3.42 3.34 19.37
CA ALA A 74 -4.24 2.24 18.85
C ALA A 74 -4.48 2.44 17.36
N MET A 75 -4.40 1.34 16.61
CA MET A 75 -4.77 1.32 15.19
C MET A 75 -6.21 0.83 15.08
N ALA A 76 -7.01 1.48 14.25
CA ALA A 76 -8.42 1.13 14.07
C ALA A 76 -8.85 1.20 12.60
N GLY A 77 -9.91 0.48 12.26
CA GLY A 77 -10.50 0.48 10.93
C GLY A 77 -9.53 -0.03 9.86
N ALA A 78 -9.49 0.61 8.70
CA ALA A 78 -8.66 0.19 7.57
C ALA A 78 -7.15 0.16 7.90
N SER A 79 -6.68 1.01 8.81
CA SER A 79 -5.28 0.96 9.28
C SER A 79 -4.97 -0.27 10.14
N ALA A 80 -6.00 -0.90 10.72
CA ALA A 80 -5.90 -2.18 11.42
C ALA A 80 -6.25 -3.39 10.53
N GLY A 81 -6.52 -3.18 9.24
CA GLY A 81 -6.85 -4.24 8.29
C GLY A 81 -8.35 -4.57 8.17
N HIS A 82 -9.23 -3.74 8.73
CA HIS A 82 -10.67 -3.88 8.57
C HIS A 82 -11.15 -3.09 7.36
N TYR A 83 -11.79 -3.75 6.40
CA TYR A 83 -12.22 -3.11 5.15
C TYR A 83 -13.73 -3.06 4.96
N ARG A 84 -14.50 -3.74 5.81
CA ARG A 84 -15.94 -3.52 5.90
C ARG A 84 -16.24 -2.29 6.75
N LEU A 85 -17.20 -1.50 6.36
CA LEU A 85 -17.57 -0.29 7.08
C LEU A 85 -18.11 -0.60 8.49
N SER A 86 -18.89 -1.68 8.61
CA SER A 86 -19.38 -2.20 9.91
C SER A 86 -18.23 -2.55 10.86
N GLU A 87 -17.20 -3.23 10.35
CA GLU A 87 -16.00 -3.58 11.11
C GLU A 87 -15.22 -2.33 11.53
N CYS A 88 -15.07 -1.36 10.62
CA CYS A 88 -14.40 -0.10 10.92
C CYS A 88 -15.09 0.67 12.04
N PHE A 89 -16.43 0.76 12.01
CA PHE A 89 -17.20 1.40 13.08
C PHE A 89 -17.08 0.67 14.41
N GLY A 90 -17.25 -0.66 14.39
CA GLY A 90 -17.15 -1.47 15.61
C GLY A 90 -15.74 -1.44 16.22
N ASP A 91 -14.72 -1.56 15.39
CA ASP A 91 -13.33 -1.51 15.85
C ASP A 91 -12.93 -0.13 16.37
N GLY A 92 -13.29 0.93 15.63
CA GLY A 92 -13.06 2.31 16.05
C GLY A 92 -13.70 2.62 17.40
N ALA A 93 -14.95 2.20 17.60
CA ALA A 93 -15.65 2.36 18.86
C ALA A 93 -14.95 1.62 20.01
N ARG A 94 -14.64 0.34 19.85
CA ARG A 94 -13.96 -0.46 20.88
C ARG A 94 -12.61 0.16 21.28
N LYS A 95 -11.81 0.57 20.29
CA LYS A 95 -10.48 1.17 20.52
C LYS A 95 -10.58 2.51 21.22
N ALA A 96 -11.54 3.35 20.82
CA ALA A 96 -11.77 4.64 21.47
C ALA A 96 -12.21 4.48 22.93
N ILE A 97 -13.16 3.58 23.20
CA ILE A 97 -13.61 3.27 24.58
C ILE A 97 -12.42 2.79 25.41
N ALA A 98 -11.68 1.81 24.94
CA ALA A 98 -10.52 1.29 25.67
C ALA A 98 -9.46 2.35 25.96
N LEU A 99 -9.20 3.28 25.03
CA LEU A 99 -8.29 4.40 25.27
C LEU A 99 -8.81 5.36 26.33
N VAL A 100 -10.09 5.73 26.31
CA VAL A 100 -10.70 6.60 27.31
C VAL A 100 -10.65 5.96 28.71
N GLU A 101 -10.98 4.66 28.80
CA GLU A 101 -10.93 3.91 30.05
C GLU A 101 -9.50 3.80 30.59
N SER A 102 -8.52 3.60 29.73
CA SER A 102 -7.08 3.56 30.11
C SER A 102 -6.57 4.89 30.69
N LEU A 103 -7.26 5.99 30.38
CA LEU A 103 -7.00 7.33 30.90
C LEU A 103 -7.86 7.67 32.13
N GLY A 104 -8.60 6.71 32.67
CA GLY A 104 -9.47 6.91 33.85
C GLY A 104 -10.83 7.54 33.52
N GLY A 105 -11.16 7.67 32.23
CA GLY A 105 -12.48 8.15 31.81
C GLY A 105 -13.52 7.03 31.79
N HIS A 106 -14.77 7.42 31.61
CA HIS A 106 -15.89 6.50 31.44
C HIS A 106 -16.69 6.89 30.19
N VAL A 107 -17.07 5.91 29.39
CA VAL A 107 -17.89 6.12 28.18
C VAL A 107 -19.27 5.48 28.42
N ALA A 108 -20.33 6.27 28.30
CA ALA A 108 -21.68 5.72 28.19
C ALA A 108 -21.78 4.84 26.94
N GLY A 109 -22.65 3.82 26.97
CA GLY A 109 -22.76 2.85 25.88
C GLY A 109 -22.89 3.53 24.50
N PHE A 110 -22.00 3.18 23.59
CA PHE A 110 -22.01 3.61 22.20
C PHE A 110 -22.47 2.46 21.32
N VAL A 111 -23.45 2.71 20.48
CA VAL A 111 -23.90 1.76 19.46
C VAL A 111 -23.44 2.27 18.10
N PRO A 112 -22.58 1.51 17.39
CA PRO A 112 -22.19 1.88 16.04
C PRO A 112 -23.41 2.02 15.12
N PRO A 113 -23.37 2.93 14.13
CA PRO A 113 -24.45 3.05 13.16
C PRO A 113 -24.62 1.74 12.38
N ALA A 114 -25.86 1.44 12.04
CA ALA A 114 -26.16 0.30 11.17
C ALA A 114 -25.63 0.55 9.77
N VAL A 115 -25.04 -0.48 9.19
CA VAL A 115 -24.56 -0.47 7.81
C VAL A 115 -25.45 -1.39 6.98
N GLY A 116 -25.73 -0.99 5.74
CA GLY A 116 -26.51 -1.82 4.81
C GLY A 116 -25.72 -3.05 4.34
N ASP A 117 -26.14 -3.62 3.24
CA ASP A 117 -25.48 -4.80 2.66
C ASP A 117 -24.01 -4.53 2.32
N GLU A 118 -23.11 -5.36 2.84
CA GLU A 118 -21.68 -5.30 2.59
C GLU A 118 -21.22 -6.56 1.89
N VAL A 119 -20.26 -6.39 0.98
CA VAL A 119 -19.58 -7.50 0.32
C VAL A 119 -18.28 -7.81 1.07
N ASP A 120 -18.02 -9.09 1.28
CA ASP A 120 -16.73 -9.52 1.84
C ASP A 120 -15.58 -9.13 0.90
N PRO A 121 -14.60 -8.39 1.38
CA PRO A 121 -13.44 -8.07 0.57
C PRO A 121 -12.63 -9.36 0.32
N SER A 122 -12.32 -9.61 -0.94
CA SER A 122 -11.36 -10.64 -1.32
C SER A 122 -10.13 -9.97 -1.91
N PHE A 123 -8.95 -10.38 -1.45
CA PHE A 123 -7.69 -9.77 -1.87
C PHE A 123 -6.88 -10.78 -2.67
N THR A 124 -6.62 -10.42 -3.93
CA THR A 124 -5.69 -11.16 -4.79
C THR A 124 -4.60 -10.20 -5.23
N ALA A 125 -3.38 -10.48 -4.83
CA ALA A 125 -2.25 -9.63 -5.17
C ALA A 125 -1.91 -9.74 -6.66
N LEU A 126 -1.78 -8.58 -7.31
CA LEU A 126 -1.23 -8.45 -8.66
C LEU A 126 -0.17 -7.35 -8.64
N TRP A 127 1.03 -7.70 -8.17
CA TRP A 127 2.13 -6.74 -8.00
C TRP A 127 2.68 -6.23 -9.32
N HIS A 128 2.64 -7.05 -10.35
CA HIS A 128 3.08 -6.73 -11.70
C HIS A 128 2.23 -7.51 -12.71
N VAL A 129 1.77 -6.84 -13.74
CA VAL A 129 0.98 -7.49 -14.79
C VAL A 129 1.89 -8.35 -15.66
N PRO A 130 1.68 -9.68 -15.69
CA PRO A 130 2.45 -10.55 -16.59
C PRO A 130 2.30 -10.11 -18.05
N GLY A 131 3.39 -10.14 -18.81
CA GLY A 131 3.37 -9.76 -20.22
C GLY A 131 3.24 -8.26 -20.50
N ALA A 132 3.28 -7.40 -19.48
CA ALA A 132 3.29 -5.95 -19.66
C ALA A 132 4.46 -5.52 -20.58
N LYS A 133 4.13 -4.79 -21.65
CA LYS A 133 5.08 -4.38 -22.70
C LYS A 133 5.75 -3.04 -22.38
N SER A 134 5.06 -2.19 -21.65
CA SER A 134 5.50 -0.85 -21.26
C SER A 134 6.31 -0.87 -19.97
N LYS A 135 6.90 0.28 -19.59
CA LYS A 135 7.51 0.46 -18.27
C LYS A 135 6.44 0.37 -17.18
N ALA A 136 6.66 -0.48 -16.20
CA ALA A 136 5.81 -0.58 -15.02
C ALA A 136 6.49 0.14 -13.85
N PHE A 137 6.06 1.38 -13.57
CA PHE A 137 6.60 2.20 -12.51
C PHE A 137 6.14 1.70 -11.14
N VAL A 138 7.06 1.68 -10.20
CA VAL A 138 6.84 1.33 -8.79
C VAL A 138 6.91 2.57 -7.92
N ASP A 139 7.83 3.49 -8.22
CA ASP A 139 7.95 4.79 -7.58
C ASP A 139 7.88 5.88 -8.66
N PHE A 140 6.82 6.69 -8.62
CA PHE A 140 6.58 7.76 -9.59
C PHE A 140 7.40 9.01 -9.33
N GLN A 141 7.89 9.21 -8.10
CA GLN A 141 8.67 10.40 -7.73
C GLN A 141 10.13 10.26 -8.14
N ASN A 142 10.66 9.03 -8.09
CA ASN A 142 12.05 8.72 -8.47
C ASN A 142 12.15 7.92 -9.77
N ASP A 143 11.06 7.78 -10.52
CA ASP A 143 10.99 7.04 -11.80
C ASP A 143 11.50 5.58 -11.72
N VAL A 144 11.38 4.95 -10.55
CA VAL A 144 11.79 3.55 -10.37
C VAL A 144 10.76 2.61 -10.96
N HIS A 145 11.18 1.70 -11.78
CA HIS A 145 10.34 0.69 -12.41
C HIS A 145 10.80 -0.75 -12.10
N THR A 146 9.99 -1.72 -12.48
CA THR A 146 10.22 -3.14 -12.17
C THR A 146 11.58 -3.66 -12.64
N LYS A 147 12.13 -3.12 -13.76
CA LYS A 147 13.43 -3.51 -14.27
C LYS A 147 14.59 -3.07 -13.36
N ASP A 148 14.45 -1.93 -12.66
CA ASP A 148 15.44 -1.44 -11.71
C ASP A 148 15.49 -2.34 -10.47
N LEU A 149 14.33 -2.78 -9.98
CA LEU A 149 14.27 -3.78 -8.91
C LEU A 149 14.90 -5.11 -9.36
N GLY A 150 14.63 -5.54 -10.59
CA GLY A 150 15.24 -6.72 -11.18
C GLY A 150 16.77 -6.60 -11.32
N LEU A 151 17.28 -5.42 -11.66
CA LEU A 151 18.71 -5.15 -11.69
C LEU A 151 19.31 -5.25 -10.29
N ALA A 152 18.67 -4.61 -9.29
CA ALA A 152 19.11 -4.68 -7.89
C ALA A 152 19.23 -6.13 -7.40
N VAL A 153 18.23 -6.97 -7.69
CA VAL A 153 18.26 -8.40 -7.32
C VAL A 153 19.41 -9.14 -7.99
N ARG A 154 19.64 -8.92 -9.28
CA ARG A 154 20.75 -9.57 -10.02
C ARG A 154 22.13 -9.17 -9.50
N GLU A 155 22.27 -7.96 -8.99
CA GLU A 155 23.52 -7.46 -8.40
C GLU A 155 23.64 -7.79 -6.90
N GLY A 156 22.74 -8.61 -6.35
CA GLY A 156 22.81 -9.09 -4.97
C GLY A 156 22.08 -8.23 -3.94
N PHE A 157 21.43 -7.13 -4.34
CA PHE A 157 20.67 -6.26 -3.45
C PHE A 157 19.21 -6.73 -3.26
N GLY A 158 19.04 -8.01 -2.92
CA GLY A 158 17.73 -8.63 -2.77
C GLY A 158 17.00 -8.29 -1.46
N HIS A 159 17.67 -7.72 -0.46
CA HIS A 159 17.03 -7.23 0.76
C HIS A 159 16.34 -5.90 0.49
N VAL A 160 15.10 -5.72 1.00
CA VAL A 160 14.27 -4.53 0.69
C VAL A 160 14.98 -3.20 0.98
N GLU A 161 15.72 -3.10 2.09
CA GLU A 161 16.46 -1.89 2.46
C GLU A 161 17.67 -1.62 1.53
N HIS A 162 18.28 -2.67 0.97
CA HIS A 162 19.36 -2.51 -0.01
C HIS A 162 18.81 -2.17 -1.38
N ALA A 163 17.77 -2.86 -1.85
CA ALA A 163 17.09 -2.53 -3.10
C ALA A 163 16.56 -1.08 -3.09
N LYS A 164 15.99 -0.62 -1.96
CA LYS A 164 15.58 0.77 -1.77
C LYS A 164 16.75 1.75 -2.01
N ARG A 165 17.91 1.51 -1.43
CA ARG A 165 19.08 2.41 -1.57
C ARG A 165 19.70 2.34 -2.95
N TYR A 166 19.69 1.17 -3.55
CA TYR A 166 20.21 0.98 -4.92
C TYR A 166 19.35 1.70 -5.95
N THR A 167 18.02 1.64 -5.81
CA THR A 167 17.07 2.19 -6.79
C THR A 167 16.51 3.56 -6.43
N THR A 168 16.71 4.04 -5.21
CA THR A 168 16.04 5.20 -4.60
C THR A 168 14.54 5.03 -4.37
N SER A 169 13.97 3.83 -4.55
CA SER A 169 12.55 3.56 -4.34
C SER A 169 12.10 3.90 -2.92
N GLY A 170 11.02 4.65 -2.79
CA GLY A 170 10.45 5.03 -1.51
C GLY A 170 11.30 6.03 -0.71
N MET A 171 12.24 6.74 -1.36
CA MET A 171 13.08 7.75 -0.72
C MET A 171 12.62 9.19 -0.95
N ALA A 172 11.58 9.39 -1.73
CA ALA A 172 11.01 10.71 -2.00
C ALA A 172 10.05 11.17 -0.91
N THR A 173 9.36 12.29 -1.14
CA THR A 173 8.52 12.97 -0.13
C THR A 173 7.32 12.16 0.33
N ASP A 174 6.84 11.21 -0.46
CA ASP A 174 5.76 10.29 -0.06
C ASP A 174 6.24 9.15 0.86
N GLN A 175 7.55 9.01 1.04
CA GLN A 175 8.19 7.95 1.84
C GLN A 175 7.75 6.53 1.44
N GLY A 176 7.45 6.35 0.14
CA GLY A 176 7.05 5.08 -0.44
C GLY A 176 5.65 4.60 -0.07
N LYS A 177 4.75 5.50 0.39
CA LYS A 177 3.38 5.12 0.75
C LYS A 177 2.63 4.43 -0.40
N LEU A 178 2.87 4.83 -1.64
CA LEU A 178 2.26 4.23 -2.82
C LEU A 178 3.04 3.01 -3.33
N GLY A 179 4.37 3.06 -3.30
CA GLY A 179 5.24 2.10 -4.01
C GLY A 179 5.79 0.96 -3.17
N ASN A 180 5.98 1.14 -1.86
CA ASN A 180 6.71 0.17 -1.04
C ASN A 180 6.09 -1.22 -1.00
N ILE A 181 4.77 -1.33 -0.92
CA ILE A 181 4.10 -2.64 -0.92
C ILE A 181 4.27 -3.35 -2.27
N ASN A 182 4.15 -2.61 -3.38
CA ASN A 182 4.38 -3.14 -4.71
C ASN A 182 5.84 -3.56 -4.90
N ALA A 183 6.80 -2.74 -4.44
CA ALA A 183 8.22 -3.09 -4.48
C ALA A 183 8.51 -4.38 -3.72
N THR A 184 7.96 -4.53 -2.51
CA THR A 184 8.10 -5.74 -1.69
C THR A 184 7.52 -6.97 -2.40
N GLY A 185 6.30 -6.87 -2.94
CA GLY A 185 5.67 -7.97 -3.66
C GLY A 185 6.43 -8.37 -4.94
N ILE A 186 6.94 -7.39 -5.68
CA ILE A 186 7.76 -7.63 -6.88
C ILE A 186 9.09 -8.30 -6.52
N LEU A 187 9.78 -7.82 -5.49
CA LEU A 187 11.02 -8.43 -4.99
C LEU A 187 10.78 -9.87 -4.50
N ALA A 188 9.68 -10.10 -3.78
CA ALA A 188 9.27 -11.42 -3.34
C ALA A 188 9.09 -12.38 -4.52
N ALA A 189 8.33 -11.95 -5.54
CA ALA A 189 8.10 -12.73 -6.75
C ALA A 189 9.40 -13.03 -7.51
N MET A 190 10.30 -12.05 -7.66
CA MET A 190 11.59 -12.22 -8.34
C MET A 190 12.53 -13.18 -7.61
N ARG A 191 12.42 -13.26 -6.29
CA ARG A 191 13.26 -14.13 -5.44
C ARG A 191 12.61 -15.47 -5.13
N GLY A 192 11.34 -15.66 -5.46
CA GLY A 192 10.57 -16.87 -5.13
C GLY A 192 10.38 -17.06 -3.62
N ILE A 193 10.21 -15.98 -2.86
CA ILE A 193 10.00 -15.98 -1.41
C ILE A 193 8.73 -15.21 -1.03
N SER A 194 8.29 -15.33 0.22
CA SER A 194 7.14 -14.59 0.72
C SER A 194 7.42 -13.08 0.83
N PRO A 195 6.43 -12.20 0.64
CA PRO A 195 6.55 -10.80 1.02
C PRO A 195 6.93 -10.58 2.50
N ALA A 196 6.52 -11.50 3.39
CA ALA A 196 6.95 -11.51 4.78
C ALA A 196 8.48 -11.61 4.93
N ASP A 197 9.12 -12.45 4.11
CA ASP A 197 10.58 -12.68 4.15
C ASP A 197 11.37 -11.53 3.52
N VAL A 198 10.78 -10.83 2.55
CA VAL A 198 11.35 -9.58 2.00
C VAL A 198 11.28 -8.46 3.04
N GLY A 199 10.15 -8.39 3.73
CA GLY A 199 9.86 -7.35 4.72
C GLY A 199 9.51 -6.00 4.10
N MET A 200 9.31 -5.01 4.97
CA MET A 200 9.08 -3.62 4.59
C MET A 200 10.26 -2.73 4.95
N THR A 201 10.39 -1.62 4.22
CA THR A 201 11.35 -0.57 4.56
C THR A 201 10.94 0.14 5.85
N THR A 202 11.92 0.62 6.61
CA THR A 202 11.68 1.42 7.81
C THR A 202 11.06 2.76 7.45
N PHE A 203 9.94 3.08 8.07
CA PHE A 203 9.31 4.39 7.94
C PHE A 203 10.04 5.44 8.75
N ARG A 204 10.38 6.55 8.11
CA ARG A 204 11.05 7.69 8.76
C ARG A 204 10.01 8.70 9.28
N PRO A 205 10.33 9.48 10.35
CA PRO A 205 9.53 10.66 10.68
C PRO A 205 9.56 11.62 9.48
N PHE A 206 8.68 12.17 9.22
CA PHE A 206 7.45 12.87 8.94
C PHE A 206 6.42 11.94 8.26
N TYR A 207 5.19 12.09 8.69
CA TYR A 207 4.09 11.34 8.09
C TYR A 207 3.61 11.98 6.80
N THR A 208 3.56 13.30 6.78
CA THR A 208 3.29 14.13 5.60
C THR A 208 4.37 15.20 5.46
N PRO A 209 4.71 15.64 4.24
CA PRO A 209 5.63 16.76 4.05
C PRO A 209 5.17 17.99 4.83
N VAL A 210 6.11 18.65 5.51
CA VAL A 210 5.86 19.85 6.30
C VAL A 210 6.73 20.98 5.77
N SER A 211 6.12 22.16 5.54
CA SER A 211 6.86 23.33 5.07
C SER A 211 7.67 23.95 6.22
N PHE A 212 8.76 24.62 5.89
CA PHE A 212 9.52 25.39 6.88
C PHE A 212 8.69 26.47 7.56
N GLY A 213 7.73 27.09 6.83
CA GLY A 213 6.83 28.06 7.43
C GLY A 213 5.94 27.48 8.52
N ALA A 214 5.48 26.24 8.36
CA ALA A 214 4.73 25.55 9.41
C ALA A 214 5.58 25.22 10.63
N LEU A 215 6.87 24.91 10.44
CA LEU A 215 7.81 24.65 11.50
C LEU A 215 8.25 25.91 12.24
N ALA A 216 8.37 27.04 11.53
CA ALA A 216 8.75 28.32 12.12
C ALA A 216 7.68 28.89 13.07
N GLY A 217 6.43 28.50 12.86
CA GLY A 217 5.30 29.01 13.65
C GLY A 217 4.99 30.49 13.32
N THR A 218 4.21 31.11 14.20
CA THR A 218 3.93 32.56 14.17
C THR A 218 4.90 33.24 15.12
N SER A 219 6.04 33.66 14.62
CA SER A 219 6.95 34.55 15.34
C SER A 219 6.57 35.99 15.09
#